data_fc363eb81e04ac5df8699cb4413ed3d9
#
_entry.id   fc363eb81e04ac5df8699cb4413ed3d9
#
_cell.length_a   1.000
_cell.length_b   1.000
_cell.length_c   1.000
_cell.angle_alpha   90.00
_cell.angle_beta   90.00
_cell.angle_gamma   90.00
#
_symmetry.space_group_name_H-M   'P 1'
#
loop_
_entity.id
_entity.type
_entity.pdbx_description
1 polymer ?
#
loop_
_entity_poly.entity_id
_entity_poly.type
_entity_poly.pdbx_seq_one_letter_code
_entity_poly.pdbx_strand_id
1 'polypeptide(L)'
;SYPVSDLNQPNPAPADARAAADDLTRRCLDELVSQWFDRDTECECEVFLNLRYEGTDTAIMVPEPSGDGDFARAFGERFEREYGFKLENRDLLIDDVRVRGVGKSTLLQSVKIESMGESTLPDPDSIARVYFEGGWRETPVFLLRELGAGSVLEGPAVVMNGTATCIIEPGCVA
;
A
#
# COMPACT_ATOMS: atom_id res chain seq x y z
N SER A 1 12.74 27.27 5.04
CA SER A 1 13.50 26.52 4.03
C SER A 1 14.19 25.35 4.66
N TYR A 2 14.35 24.31 3.93
CA TYR A 2 15.09 23.10 4.26
C TYR A 2 16.35 23.11 3.38
N PRO A 3 17.45 23.71 3.85
CA PRO A 3 18.64 23.85 3.04
C PRO A 3 19.27 22.49 2.79
N VAL A 4 19.39 22.13 1.53
CA VAL A 4 20.04 20.91 1.07
C VAL A 4 21.39 21.28 0.50
N SER A 5 22.40 21.29 1.36
CA SER A 5 23.77 21.69 0.97
C SER A 5 24.52 20.56 0.22
N ASP A 6 24.16 19.32 0.42
CA ASP A 6 24.76 18.16 -0.25
C ASP A 6 23.81 16.96 -0.19
N LEU A 7 23.36 16.46 -1.34
CA LEU A 7 22.52 15.29 -1.44
C LEU A 7 23.24 13.98 -1.06
N ASN A 8 24.55 14.02 -0.89
CA ASN A 8 25.34 12.85 -0.48
C ASN A 8 25.56 12.78 1.05
N GLN A 9 25.07 13.77 1.81
CA GLN A 9 25.09 13.75 3.27
C GLN A 9 23.67 13.60 3.82
N PRO A 10 23.47 12.89 4.94
CA PRO A 10 22.17 12.79 5.55
C PRO A 10 21.61 14.18 5.92
N ASN A 11 20.44 14.49 5.39
CA ASN A 11 19.72 15.73 5.66
C ASN A 11 18.46 15.42 6.47
N PRO A 12 18.54 15.33 7.80
CA PRO A 12 17.37 15.09 8.63
C PRO A 12 16.41 16.29 8.59
N ALA A 13 15.12 16.03 8.77
CA ALA A 13 14.13 17.10 8.83
C ALA A 13 14.49 18.17 9.86
N PRO A 14 14.23 19.47 9.59
CA PRO A 14 14.43 20.55 10.53
C PRO A 14 13.72 20.31 11.87
N ALA A 15 14.29 20.87 12.95
CA ALA A 15 13.81 20.62 14.31
C ALA A 15 12.36 21.07 14.53
N ASP A 16 11.93 22.14 13.88
CA ASP A 16 10.55 22.65 13.91
C ASP A 16 9.57 21.69 13.23
N ALA A 17 9.94 21.11 12.09
CA ALA A 17 9.15 20.12 11.41
C ALA A 17 9.05 18.81 12.21
N ARG A 18 10.16 18.39 12.86
CA ARG A 18 10.14 17.23 13.77
C ARG A 18 9.24 17.47 14.98
N ALA A 19 9.36 18.63 15.62
CA ALA A 19 8.51 18.97 16.76
C ALA A 19 7.02 19.00 16.38
N ALA A 20 6.69 19.49 15.19
CA ALA A 20 5.33 19.45 14.66
C ALA A 20 4.85 18.01 14.40
N ALA A 21 5.71 17.16 13.84
CA ALA A 21 5.40 15.74 13.61
C ALA A 21 5.17 15.00 14.93
N ASP A 22 6.01 15.25 15.95
CA ASP A 22 5.87 14.64 17.28
C ASP A 22 4.56 15.05 17.97
N ASP A 23 4.18 16.33 17.87
CA ASP A 23 2.90 16.79 18.42
C ASP A 23 1.71 16.15 17.69
N LEU A 24 1.74 16.09 16.36
CA LEU A 24 0.70 15.46 15.57
C LEU A 24 0.61 13.95 15.86
N THR A 25 1.76 13.27 16.00
CA THR A 25 1.82 11.84 16.35
C THR A 25 1.16 11.59 17.70
N ARG A 26 1.49 12.40 18.70
CA ARG A 26 0.85 12.26 20.02
C ARG A 26 -0.66 12.42 19.93
N ARG A 27 -1.15 13.44 19.21
CA ARG A 27 -2.58 13.69 19.01
C ARG A 27 -3.27 12.55 18.25
N CYS A 28 -2.64 11.98 17.21
CA CYS A 28 -3.15 10.83 16.50
C CYS A 28 -3.28 9.61 17.43
N LEU A 29 -2.25 9.35 18.23
CA LEU A 29 -2.29 8.24 19.19
C LEU A 29 -3.37 8.42 20.25
N ASP A 30 -3.51 9.64 20.81
CA ASP A 30 -4.53 9.93 21.81
C ASP A 30 -5.95 9.78 21.21
N GLU A 31 -6.14 10.15 19.95
CA GLU A 31 -7.40 9.95 19.25
C GLU A 31 -7.70 8.45 19.01
N LEU A 32 -6.73 7.65 18.59
CA LEU A 32 -6.90 6.22 18.41
C LEU A 32 -7.21 5.51 19.74
N VAL A 33 -6.54 5.88 20.83
CA VAL A 33 -6.83 5.38 22.18
C VAL A 33 -8.26 5.73 22.60
N SER A 34 -8.74 6.93 22.26
CA SER A 34 -10.12 7.32 22.53
C SER A 34 -11.15 6.45 21.78
N GLN A 35 -10.75 5.85 20.67
CA GLN A 35 -11.52 4.91 19.87
C GLN A 35 -11.31 3.44 20.27
N TRP A 36 -10.76 3.19 21.47
CA TRP A 36 -10.57 1.86 22.09
C TRP A 36 -9.44 1.01 21.49
N PHE A 37 -8.53 1.59 20.70
CA PHE A 37 -7.32 0.89 20.29
C PHE A 37 -6.26 0.89 21.38
N ASP A 38 -5.58 -0.24 21.56
CA ASP A 38 -4.42 -0.32 22.46
C ASP A 38 -3.24 0.43 21.84
N ARG A 39 -2.65 1.36 22.63
CA ARG A 39 -1.61 2.27 22.17
C ARG A 39 -0.36 1.56 21.65
N ASP A 40 0.03 0.49 22.34
CA ASP A 40 1.34 -0.14 22.12
C ASP A 40 1.28 -1.29 21.11
N THR A 41 0.11 -1.92 20.96
CA THR A 41 -0.05 -3.12 20.14
C THR A 41 -0.92 -2.93 18.90
N GLU A 42 -1.79 -1.91 18.89
CA GLU A 42 -2.76 -1.71 17.82
C GLU A 42 -2.61 -0.37 17.10
N CYS A 43 -1.80 0.57 17.63
CA CYS A 43 -1.62 1.88 17.03
C CYS A 43 -0.29 2.00 16.30
N GLU A 44 -0.33 2.47 15.07
CA GLU A 44 0.84 2.88 14.30
C GLU A 44 0.66 4.30 13.79
N CYS A 45 1.76 5.05 13.71
CA CYS A 45 1.77 6.37 13.10
C CYS A 45 2.82 6.43 12.00
N GLU A 46 2.43 7.03 10.88
CA GLU A 46 3.31 7.29 9.75
C GLU A 46 3.43 8.80 9.56
N VAL A 47 4.66 9.29 9.50
CA VAL A 47 4.98 10.71 9.28
C VAL A 47 5.24 10.96 7.80
N PHE A 48 4.74 12.06 7.29
CA PHE A 48 4.96 12.51 5.92
C PHE A 48 5.31 13.99 5.91
N LEU A 49 6.25 14.36 5.04
CA LEU A 49 6.51 15.75 4.67
C LEU A 49 6.05 16.00 3.24
N ASN A 50 5.32 17.08 3.03
CA ASN A 50 4.99 17.56 1.71
C ASN A 50 6.09 18.54 1.27
N LEU A 51 6.94 18.11 0.33
CA LEU A 51 8.17 18.78 -0.07
C LEU A 51 8.09 19.27 -1.50
N ARG A 52 8.67 20.41 -1.78
CA ARG A 52 8.90 20.93 -3.14
C ARG A 52 10.25 21.62 -3.25
N TYR A 53 10.77 21.70 -4.47
CA TYR A 53 11.92 22.58 -4.70
C TYR A 53 11.53 24.04 -4.57
N GLU A 54 12.42 24.85 -4.02
CA GLU A 54 12.26 26.31 -4.02
C GLU A 54 12.07 26.84 -5.44
N GLY A 55 11.04 27.68 -5.63
CA GLY A 55 10.69 28.25 -6.92
C GLY A 55 9.86 27.32 -7.83
N THR A 56 9.35 26.22 -7.31
CA THR A 56 8.35 25.36 -7.98
C THR A 56 7.04 25.32 -7.22
N ASP A 57 5.95 25.06 -7.92
CA ASP A 57 4.61 24.91 -7.33
C ASP A 57 4.21 23.46 -7.11
N THR A 58 5.07 22.51 -7.50
CA THR A 58 4.78 21.09 -7.42
C THR A 58 5.37 20.50 -6.15
N ALA A 59 4.51 20.10 -5.24
CA ALA A 59 4.90 19.41 -4.01
C ALA A 59 4.64 17.91 -4.10
N ILE A 60 5.52 17.12 -3.49
CA ILE A 60 5.40 15.67 -3.40
C ILE A 60 5.37 15.27 -1.94
N MET A 61 4.43 14.40 -1.59
CA MET A 61 4.35 13.82 -0.26
C MET A 61 5.34 12.68 -0.11
N VAL A 62 6.26 12.82 0.84
CA VAL A 62 7.32 11.88 1.13
C VAL A 62 7.08 11.26 2.50
N PRO A 63 6.93 9.93 2.61
CA PRO A 63 6.89 9.25 3.89
C PRO A 63 8.26 9.32 4.56
N GLU A 64 8.29 9.24 5.89
CA GLU A 64 9.55 9.19 6.64
C GLU A 64 10.39 8.01 6.17
N PRO A 65 11.62 8.27 5.68
CA PRO A 65 12.48 7.20 5.20
C PRO A 65 13.00 6.36 6.37
N SER A 66 13.11 5.06 6.15
CA SER A 66 13.72 4.14 7.12
C SER A 66 15.21 4.45 7.30
N GLY A 67 15.69 4.37 8.55
CA GLY A 67 17.10 4.48 8.88
C GLY A 67 17.56 5.88 9.23
N ASP A 68 18.06 6.65 8.28
CA ASP A 68 18.67 7.97 8.51
C ASP A 68 17.68 9.14 8.56
N GLY A 69 16.42 8.91 8.19
CA GLY A 69 15.40 9.97 8.16
C GLY A 69 15.67 11.04 7.09
N ASP A 70 16.42 10.72 6.04
CA ASP A 70 16.81 11.65 4.99
C ASP A 70 15.67 11.89 4.00
N PHE A 71 14.80 12.83 4.34
CA PHE A 71 13.69 13.24 3.50
C PHE A 71 14.14 13.92 2.19
N ALA A 72 15.28 14.59 2.18
CA ALA A 72 15.77 15.27 0.99
C ALA A 72 16.18 14.28 -0.10
N ARG A 73 16.90 13.23 0.28
CA ARG A 73 17.25 12.13 -0.63
C ARG A 73 15.99 11.40 -1.13
N ALA A 74 15.09 11.02 -0.22
CA ALA A 74 13.85 10.33 -0.58
C ALA A 74 12.96 11.16 -1.52
N PHE A 75 12.90 12.48 -1.31
CA PHE A 75 12.22 13.40 -2.21
C PHE A 75 12.88 13.42 -3.60
N GLY A 76 14.21 13.56 -3.67
CA GLY A 76 14.95 13.59 -4.92
C GLY A 76 14.75 12.33 -5.76
N GLU A 77 14.80 11.14 -5.14
CA GLU A 77 14.55 9.86 -5.81
C GLU A 77 13.11 9.75 -6.33
N ARG A 78 12.15 10.24 -5.53
CA ARG A 78 10.74 10.22 -5.91
C ARG A 78 10.43 11.22 -7.03
N PHE A 79 10.99 12.42 -6.95
CA PHE A 79 10.86 13.45 -7.97
C PHE A 79 11.45 12.98 -9.31
N GLU A 80 12.65 12.37 -9.30
CA GLU A 80 13.27 11.83 -10.51
C GLU A 80 12.43 10.71 -11.13
N ARG A 81 11.85 9.84 -10.32
CA ARG A 81 10.97 8.76 -10.81
C ARG A 81 9.70 9.31 -11.48
N GLU A 82 9.15 10.40 -10.94
CA GLU A 82 7.88 10.97 -11.42
C GLU A 82 8.08 11.89 -12.62
N TYR A 83 9.18 12.68 -12.63
CA TYR A 83 9.43 13.71 -13.65
C TYR A 83 10.61 13.41 -14.57
N GLY A 84 11.43 12.42 -14.29
CA GLY A 84 12.57 12.01 -15.14
C GLY A 84 13.84 12.84 -14.96
N PHE A 85 13.89 13.78 -14.01
CA PHE A 85 15.07 14.63 -13.75
C PHE A 85 15.13 15.05 -12.27
N LYS A 86 16.32 15.52 -11.84
CA LYS A 86 16.54 16.18 -10.54
C LYS A 86 16.93 17.61 -10.74
N LEU A 87 16.53 18.50 -9.84
CA LEU A 87 17.03 19.86 -9.78
C LEU A 87 18.21 19.89 -8.79
N GLU A 88 19.42 20.13 -9.30
CA GLU A 88 20.61 20.27 -8.49
C GLU A 88 20.71 21.69 -7.93
N ASN A 89 21.34 21.83 -6.75
CA ASN A 89 21.59 23.10 -6.09
C ASN A 89 20.32 23.93 -5.81
N ARG A 90 19.23 23.26 -5.46
CA ARG A 90 17.99 23.90 -5.03
C ARG A 90 17.60 23.43 -3.65
N ASP A 91 17.27 24.38 -2.79
CA ASP A 91 16.71 24.11 -1.47
C ASP A 91 15.32 23.49 -1.59
N LEU A 92 14.94 22.75 -0.56
CA LEU A 92 13.60 22.23 -0.42
C LEU A 92 12.77 23.13 0.50
N LEU A 93 11.51 23.23 0.20
CA LEU A 93 10.52 23.85 1.08
C LEU A 93 9.59 22.76 1.60
N ILE A 94 9.29 22.85 2.89
CA ILE A 94 8.28 22.02 3.53
C ILE A 94 6.98 22.81 3.49
N ASP A 95 6.02 22.36 2.69
CA ASP A 95 4.71 23.01 2.61
C ASP A 95 3.81 22.57 3.76
N ASP A 96 3.89 21.28 4.13
CA ASP A 96 3.10 20.78 5.23
C ASP A 96 3.71 19.52 5.87
N VAL A 97 3.34 19.27 7.13
CA VAL A 97 3.68 18.06 7.88
C VAL A 97 2.39 17.29 8.13
N ARG A 98 2.38 16.01 7.78
CA ARG A 98 1.21 15.13 7.99
C ARG A 98 1.59 13.91 8.80
N VAL A 99 0.67 13.50 9.65
CA VAL A 99 0.76 12.23 10.36
C VAL A 99 -0.51 11.44 10.10
N ARG A 100 -0.34 10.19 9.72
CA ARG A 100 -1.42 9.23 9.57
C ARG A 100 -1.37 8.25 10.73
N GLY A 101 -2.38 8.28 11.59
CA GLY A 101 -2.59 7.26 12.61
C GLY A 101 -3.39 6.08 12.02
N VAL A 102 -2.96 4.87 12.30
CA VAL A 102 -3.60 3.63 11.88
C VAL A 102 -3.86 2.76 13.10
N GLY A 103 -5.14 2.51 13.39
CA GLY A 103 -5.56 1.51 14.38
C GLY A 103 -5.72 0.15 13.71
N LYS A 104 -4.94 -0.84 14.14
CA LYS A 104 -5.00 -2.21 13.65
C LYS A 104 -5.82 -3.05 14.64
N SER A 105 -7.05 -3.42 14.25
CA SER A 105 -7.84 -4.31 15.09
C SER A 105 -7.25 -5.72 15.12
N THR A 106 -6.85 -6.17 16.30
CA THR A 106 -6.39 -7.55 16.52
C THR A 106 -7.51 -8.58 16.34
N LEU A 107 -8.77 -8.14 16.41
CA LEU A 107 -9.94 -8.99 16.14
C LEU A 107 -10.03 -9.45 14.68
N LEU A 108 -9.35 -8.74 13.77
CA LEU A 108 -9.20 -9.09 12.36
C LEU A 108 -7.85 -9.80 12.10
N GLN A 109 -7.21 -10.35 13.11
CA GLN A 109 -6.12 -11.29 12.84
C GLN A 109 -6.68 -12.32 11.88
N SER A 110 -6.08 -12.34 10.69
CA SER A 110 -6.42 -13.30 9.65
C SER A 110 -6.56 -14.66 10.31
N VAL A 111 -7.78 -15.17 10.32
CA VAL A 111 -7.97 -16.59 10.61
C VAL A 111 -6.99 -17.28 9.67
N LYS A 112 -5.92 -17.87 10.22
CA LYS A 112 -5.07 -18.74 9.42
C LYS A 112 -6.02 -19.81 8.92
N ILE A 113 -6.45 -19.63 7.68
CA ILE A 113 -7.16 -20.68 6.99
C ILE A 113 -6.09 -21.76 6.85
N GLU A 114 -6.16 -22.77 7.73
CA GLU A 114 -5.31 -23.95 7.59
C GLU A 114 -5.60 -24.47 6.20
N SER A 115 -4.59 -24.47 5.34
CA SER A 115 -4.70 -25.11 4.02
C SER A 115 -5.02 -26.57 4.33
N MET A 116 -6.24 -26.96 4.09
CA MET A 116 -6.62 -28.36 4.15
C MET A 116 -5.93 -29.02 2.96
N GLY A 117 -4.65 -29.44 3.13
CA GLY A 117 -3.83 -30.21 2.19
C GLY A 117 -4.25 -30.15 0.71
N GLU A 118 -3.61 -30.80 -0.22
CA GLU A 118 -4.04 -30.81 -1.63
C GLU A 118 -5.55 -31.04 -1.74
N SER A 119 -6.30 -29.93 -1.81
CA SER A 119 -7.74 -29.96 -2.01
C SER A 119 -7.96 -30.43 -3.45
N THR A 120 -8.50 -31.62 -3.61
CA THR A 120 -9.00 -32.06 -4.93
C THR A 120 -10.05 -31.04 -5.34
N LEU A 121 -9.85 -30.43 -6.51
CA LEU A 121 -10.84 -29.52 -7.09
C LEU A 121 -12.18 -30.23 -7.20
N PRO A 122 -13.29 -29.63 -6.82
CA PRO A 122 -14.61 -30.16 -7.08
C PRO A 122 -14.87 -30.20 -8.60
N ASP A 123 -15.83 -30.99 -9.01
CA ASP A 123 -16.36 -30.89 -10.36
C ASP A 123 -16.94 -29.50 -10.60
N PRO A 124 -16.78 -28.92 -11.80
CA PRO A 124 -17.37 -27.61 -12.11
C PRO A 124 -18.91 -27.70 -12.04
N ASP A 125 -19.53 -26.65 -11.47
CA ASP A 125 -20.99 -26.50 -11.42
C ASP A 125 -21.61 -26.54 -12.83
N SER A 126 -20.94 -25.89 -13.76
CA SER A 126 -21.38 -25.85 -15.16
C SER A 126 -20.21 -25.53 -16.10
N ILE A 127 -20.47 -25.63 -17.40
CA ILE A 127 -19.53 -25.18 -18.44
C ILE A 127 -20.22 -24.05 -19.23
N ALA A 128 -19.57 -22.89 -19.28
CA ALA A 128 -20.05 -21.73 -20.02
C ALA A 128 -19.17 -21.45 -21.24
N ARG A 129 -19.76 -20.91 -22.29
CA ARG A 129 -19.03 -20.42 -23.44
C ARG A 129 -18.62 -18.97 -23.21
N VAL A 130 -17.34 -18.72 -22.96
CA VAL A 130 -16.79 -17.39 -22.65
C VAL A 130 -15.85 -16.92 -23.76
N TYR A 131 -15.87 -15.63 -24.06
CA TYR A 131 -14.97 -15.03 -25.03
C TYR A 131 -13.73 -14.48 -24.32
N PHE A 132 -12.56 -14.97 -24.73
CA PHE A 132 -11.24 -14.46 -24.31
C PHE A 132 -10.49 -13.89 -25.50
N GLU A 133 -9.34 -13.27 -25.25
CA GLU A 133 -8.45 -12.89 -26.36
C GLU A 133 -8.09 -14.15 -27.18
N GLY A 134 -8.41 -14.12 -28.46
CA GLY A 134 -8.24 -15.26 -29.36
C GLY A 134 -9.48 -16.13 -29.58
N GLY A 135 -10.65 -15.78 -29.02
CA GLY A 135 -11.93 -16.38 -29.37
C GLY A 135 -12.74 -17.01 -28.23
N TRP A 136 -13.80 -17.69 -28.63
CA TRP A 136 -14.72 -18.36 -27.72
C TRP A 136 -14.12 -19.68 -27.20
N ARG A 137 -14.23 -19.90 -25.88
CA ARG A 137 -13.76 -21.13 -25.22
C ARG A 137 -14.84 -21.69 -24.31
N GLU A 138 -14.94 -23.03 -24.26
CA GLU A 138 -15.68 -23.71 -23.20
C GLU A 138 -14.90 -23.56 -21.90
N THR A 139 -15.54 -23.03 -20.88
CA THR A 139 -14.90 -22.58 -19.66
C THR A 139 -15.64 -23.13 -18.46
N PRO A 140 -14.96 -23.88 -17.57
CA PRO A 140 -15.58 -24.41 -16.37
C PRO A 140 -15.93 -23.26 -15.41
N VAL A 141 -17.09 -23.40 -14.79
CA VAL A 141 -17.63 -22.48 -13.80
C VAL A 141 -17.65 -23.18 -12.45
N PHE A 142 -17.02 -22.56 -11.45
CA PHE A 142 -16.96 -23.08 -10.08
C PHE A 142 -17.72 -22.14 -9.14
N LEU A 143 -18.33 -22.68 -8.12
CA LEU A 143 -18.92 -21.90 -7.05
C LEU A 143 -17.88 -21.72 -5.92
N LEU A 144 -17.59 -20.50 -5.54
CA LEU A 144 -16.58 -20.17 -4.52
C LEU A 144 -16.81 -20.94 -3.20
N ARG A 145 -18.08 -21.16 -2.82
CA ARG A 145 -18.44 -21.90 -1.60
C ARG A 145 -18.04 -23.39 -1.62
N GLU A 146 -17.78 -23.94 -2.79
CA GLU A 146 -17.42 -25.35 -2.99
C GLU A 146 -15.91 -25.54 -3.12
N LEU A 147 -15.17 -24.43 -3.31
CA LEU A 147 -13.71 -24.44 -3.34
C LEU A 147 -13.15 -24.44 -1.91
N GLY A 148 -12.27 -25.39 -1.65
CA GLY A 148 -11.52 -25.42 -0.38
C GLY A 148 -10.41 -24.37 -0.33
N ALA A 149 -9.98 -23.99 0.85
CA ALA A 149 -8.81 -23.16 1.03
C ALA A 149 -7.55 -23.85 0.48
N GLY A 150 -6.80 -23.17 -0.39
CA GLY A 150 -5.63 -23.72 -1.08
C GLY A 150 -5.96 -24.44 -2.40
N SER A 151 -7.21 -24.41 -2.87
CA SER A 151 -7.55 -24.85 -4.23
C SER A 151 -6.80 -24.02 -5.26
N VAL A 152 -6.26 -24.66 -6.28
CA VAL A 152 -5.55 -24.03 -7.39
C VAL A 152 -6.34 -24.24 -8.66
N LEU A 153 -6.69 -23.17 -9.34
CA LEU A 153 -7.44 -23.18 -10.59
C LEU A 153 -6.56 -22.69 -11.74
N GLU A 154 -6.46 -23.50 -12.79
CA GLU A 154 -5.83 -23.07 -14.04
C GLU A 154 -6.89 -22.51 -14.99
N GLY A 155 -6.58 -21.37 -15.62
CA GLY A 155 -7.45 -20.75 -16.61
C GLY A 155 -7.40 -21.43 -17.99
N PRO A 156 -8.47 -21.33 -18.77
CA PRO A 156 -9.63 -20.49 -18.54
C PRO A 156 -10.60 -21.08 -17.50
N ALA A 157 -11.03 -20.30 -16.54
CA ALA A 157 -12.04 -20.67 -15.55
C ALA A 157 -12.85 -19.46 -15.06
N VAL A 158 -14.03 -19.72 -14.54
CA VAL A 158 -14.88 -18.70 -13.89
C VAL A 158 -15.20 -19.16 -12.47
N VAL A 159 -15.01 -18.30 -11.51
CA VAL A 159 -15.43 -18.54 -10.12
C VAL A 159 -16.54 -17.57 -9.76
N MET A 160 -17.65 -18.09 -9.31
CA MET A 160 -18.84 -17.31 -8.95
C MET A 160 -19.10 -17.33 -7.45
N ASN A 161 -19.47 -16.19 -6.93
CA ASN A 161 -20.00 -15.99 -5.59
C ASN A 161 -21.37 -15.30 -5.72
N GLY A 162 -22.15 -15.21 -4.64
CA GLY A 162 -23.46 -14.54 -4.63
C GLY A 162 -23.46 -13.07 -5.08
N THR A 163 -22.31 -12.41 -4.98
CA THR A 163 -22.18 -10.96 -5.30
C THR A 163 -21.02 -10.63 -6.24
N ALA A 164 -20.19 -11.61 -6.61
CA ALA A 164 -18.99 -11.39 -7.40
C ALA A 164 -18.73 -12.54 -8.39
N THR A 165 -18.05 -12.22 -9.48
CA THR A 165 -17.53 -13.19 -10.45
C THR A 165 -16.05 -12.88 -10.70
N CYS A 166 -15.23 -13.91 -10.59
CA CYS A 166 -13.81 -13.84 -10.92
C CYS A 166 -13.57 -14.64 -12.21
N ILE A 167 -12.89 -14.04 -13.17
CA ILE A 167 -12.49 -14.68 -14.42
C ILE A 167 -11.00 -14.96 -14.34
N ILE A 168 -10.60 -16.18 -14.58
CA ILE A 168 -9.21 -16.62 -14.70
C ILE A 168 -8.91 -16.77 -16.18
N GLU A 169 -8.02 -15.92 -16.68
CA GLU A 169 -7.64 -15.92 -18.09
C GLU A 169 -6.87 -17.18 -18.50
N PRO A 170 -6.91 -17.57 -19.78
CA PRO A 170 -6.08 -18.66 -20.28
C PRO A 170 -4.60 -18.45 -19.97
N GLY A 171 -3.95 -19.43 -19.36
CA GLY A 171 -2.56 -19.38 -18.94
C GLY A 171 -2.29 -18.68 -17.62
N CYS A 172 -3.33 -18.21 -16.93
CA CYS A 172 -3.25 -17.71 -15.55
C CYS A 172 -3.60 -18.83 -14.57
N VAL A 173 -3.12 -18.67 -13.34
CA VAL A 173 -3.39 -19.56 -12.20
C VAL A 173 -3.88 -18.71 -11.04
N ALA A 174 -4.91 -19.18 -10.36
CA ALA A 174 -5.50 -18.54 -9.18
C ALA A 174 -5.64 -19.51 -8.02
#